data_043fac1496c5aca89c377465b4c37d66
#
_entry.id   043fac1496c5aca89c377465b4c37d66
#
_cell.length_a   1.000
_cell.length_b   1.000
_cell.length_c   1.000
_cell.angle_alpha   90.00
_cell.angle_beta   90.00
_cell.angle_gamma   90.00
#
_symmetry.space_group_name_H-M   'P 1'
#
loop_
_entity.id
_entity.type
_entity.pdbx_description
1 polymer ?
#
loop_
_entity_poly.entity_id
_entity_poly.type
_entity_poly.pdbx_seq_one_letter_code
_entity_poly.pdbx_strand_id
1 'polypeptide(L)'
;MTILARILLGVSALVAFGIASMELSTTIRFSDLSYLSSEATVRSSMLSAILSTYARYSEQIYEQKLCRSDIVNAGLGVTLADLDHQSPDRNFDAWLTSVQRAEKLAMHALQCGPNVSDYWTRLAMIKLAGGENSTELAYLLDKAVTLDPTNIAALRARFSLWGKLSGESLVAAKPSLESDLNVLLTYAGPKELRDIFPTTSVNMQPYVIAAFNRLSEDRKAQLTRWHALPIDKWNAEGDARDSKPDHLPSAVPFATDKRMSRRI
;
A
#
# COMPACT_ATOMS: atom_id res chain seq x y z
N MET A 1 10.11 57.97 1.13
CA MET A 1 9.62 56.89 0.27
C MET A 1 9.10 57.47 -1.02
N THR A 2 9.70 57.18 -2.15
CA THR A 2 9.33 57.72 -3.46
C THR A 2 7.96 57.13 -3.91
N ILE A 3 7.20 57.88 -4.71
CA ILE A 3 5.91 57.46 -5.26
C ILE A 3 6.03 56.07 -5.94
N LEU A 4 7.16 55.84 -6.61
CA LEU A 4 7.48 54.59 -7.26
C LEU A 4 7.49 53.40 -6.28
N ALA A 5 8.06 53.55 -5.08
CA ALA A 5 8.10 52.52 -4.05
C ALA A 5 6.68 52.16 -3.51
N ARG A 6 5.80 53.15 -3.41
CA ARG A 6 4.40 52.93 -2.99
C ARG A 6 3.60 52.18 -4.05
N ILE A 7 3.81 52.51 -5.34
CA ILE A 7 3.16 51.78 -6.44
C ILE A 7 3.64 50.33 -6.50
N LEU A 8 4.93 50.09 -6.36
CA LEU A 8 5.54 48.78 -6.37
C LEU A 8 5.02 47.92 -5.21
N LEU A 9 4.90 48.49 -4.01
CA LEU A 9 4.30 47.85 -2.85
C LEU A 9 2.82 47.51 -3.07
N GLY A 10 2.05 48.44 -3.66
CA GLY A 10 0.65 48.19 -3.97
C GLY A 10 0.43 47.06 -4.98
N VAL A 11 1.23 47.04 -6.05
CA VAL A 11 1.19 45.98 -7.06
C VAL A 11 1.57 44.62 -6.45
N SER A 12 2.64 44.53 -5.66
CA SER A 12 3.07 43.29 -5.01
C SER A 12 2.01 42.77 -4.03
N ALA A 13 1.36 43.66 -3.27
CA ALA A 13 0.27 43.26 -2.38
C ALA A 13 -0.96 42.72 -3.12
N LEU A 14 -1.34 43.29 -4.25
CA LEU A 14 -2.43 42.82 -5.10
C LEU A 14 -2.11 41.46 -5.71
N VAL A 15 -0.90 41.22 -6.19
CA VAL A 15 -0.44 39.93 -6.71
C VAL A 15 -0.46 38.89 -5.62
N ALA A 16 0.07 39.18 -4.45
CA ALA A 16 0.06 38.27 -3.30
C ALA A 16 -1.37 37.91 -2.87
N PHE A 17 -2.27 38.89 -2.82
CA PHE A 17 -3.69 38.67 -2.50
C PHE A 17 -4.38 37.80 -3.55
N GLY A 18 -4.08 38.00 -4.82
CA GLY A 18 -4.61 37.18 -5.93
C GLY A 18 -4.18 35.72 -5.79
N ILE A 19 -2.89 35.47 -5.56
CA ILE A 19 -2.34 34.12 -5.34
C ILE A 19 -2.98 33.46 -4.10
N ALA A 20 -3.03 34.19 -2.98
CA ALA A 20 -3.62 33.67 -1.74
C ALA A 20 -5.10 33.32 -1.90
N SER A 21 -5.86 34.10 -2.66
CA SER A 21 -7.27 33.84 -2.94
C SER A 21 -7.46 32.57 -3.80
N MET A 22 -6.61 32.35 -4.79
CA MET A 22 -6.61 31.12 -5.60
C MET A 22 -6.28 29.88 -4.77
N GLU A 23 -5.26 29.96 -3.92
CA GLU A 23 -4.86 28.88 -3.01
C GLU A 23 -5.95 28.56 -1.99
N LEU A 24 -6.57 29.59 -1.41
CA LEU A 24 -7.69 29.41 -0.47
C LEU A 24 -8.88 28.74 -1.15
N SER A 25 -9.26 29.19 -2.34
CA SER A 25 -10.35 28.58 -3.13
C SER A 25 -10.08 27.10 -3.40
N THR A 26 -8.85 26.75 -3.80
CA THR A 26 -8.44 25.37 -4.02
C THR A 26 -8.50 24.55 -2.73
N THR A 27 -8.04 25.11 -1.62
CA THR A 27 -8.08 24.43 -0.31
C THR A 27 -9.51 24.15 0.15
N ILE A 28 -10.41 25.15 0.05
CA ILE A 28 -11.83 24.98 0.41
C ILE A 28 -12.48 23.92 -0.47
N ARG A 29 -12.21 23.93 -1.77
CA ARG A 29 -12.78 23.00 -2.72
C ARG A 29 -12.43 21.53 -2.42
N PHE A 30 -11.23 21.24 -1.93
CA PHE A 30 -10.77 19.90 -1.64
C PHE A 30 -10.72 19.56 -0.14
N SER A 31 -11.27 20.42 0.74
CA SER A 31 -11.27 20.22 2.19
C SER A 31 -11.97 18.92 2.63
N ASP A 32 -13.07 18.57 1.94
CA ASP A 32 -13.81 17.35 2.23
C ASP A 32 -12.98 16.08 1.97
N LEU A 33 -12.12 16.07 0.95
CA LEU A 33 -11.22 14.94 0.71
C LEU A 33 -10.23 14.76 1.87
N SER A 34 -9.68 15.85 2.40
CA SER A 34 -8.76 15.80 3.53
C SER A 34 -9.44 15.28 4.79
N TYR A 35 -10.67 15.74 5.06
CA TYR A 35 -11.46 15.24 6.18
C TYR A 35 -11.79 13.75 6.03
N LEU A 36 -12.29 13.33 4.87
CA LEU A 36 -12.67 11.96 4.60
C LEU A 36 -11.47 11.00 4.60
N SER A 37 -10.33 11.44 4.08
CA SER A 37 -9.10 10.64 4.11
C SER A 37 -8.65 10.35 5.55
N SER A 38 -8.77 11.33 6.46
CA SER A 38 -8.45 11.15 7.88
C SER A 38 -9.46 10.23 8.59
N GLU A 39 -10.75 10.40 8.33
CA GLU A 39 -11.81 9.55 8.90
C GLU A 39 -11.78 8.12 8.38
N ALA A 40 -11.52 7.91 7.09
CA ALA A 40 -11.40 6.57 6.49
C ALA A 40 -10.29 5.74 7.13
N THR A 41 -9.22 6.39 7.61
CA THR A 41 -8.13 5.72 8.34
C THR A 41 -8.57 5.25 9.73
N VAL A 42 -9.55 5.92 10.35
CA VAL A 42 -9.99 5.66 11.73
C VAL A 42 -11.27 4.82 11.80
N ARG A 43 -12.16 4.99 10.83
CA ARG A 43 -13.50 4.36 10.81
C ARG A 43 -13.69 3.47 9.59
N SER A 44 -13.53 2.17 9.77
CA SER A 44 -13.79 1.17 8.73
C SER A 44 -15.28 1.04 8.33
N SER A 45 -16.20 1.72 9.01
CA SER A 45 -17.65 1.64 8.79
C SER A 45 -18.23 2.77 7.94
N MET A 46 -17.40 3.53 7.22
CA MET A 46 -17.89 4.57 6.32
C MET A 46 -18.80 3.99 5.23
N LEU A 47 -19.89 4.69 4.92
CA LEU A 47 -20.80 4.30 3.86
C LEU A 47 -20.05 4.28 2.51
N SER A 48 -19.96 3.13 1.88
CA SER A 48 -19.27 2.94 0.59
C SER A 48 -19.74 3.92 -0.50
N ALA A 49 -21.02 4.33 -0.46
CA ALA A 49 -21.57 5.33 -1.39
C ALA A 49 -20.92 6.71 -1.24
N ILE A 50 -20.57 7.12 -0.01
CA ILE A 50 -19.86 8.38 0.23
C ILE A 50 -18.45 8.27 -0.35
N LEU A 51 -17.73 7.20 -0.01
CA LEU A 51 -16.37 6.98 -0.51
C LEU A 51 -16.31 6.98 -2.03
N SER A 52 -17.21 6.25 -2.71
CA SER A 52 -17.22 6.20 -4.18
C SER A 52 -17.57 7.54 -4.83
N THR A 53 -18.39 8.36 -4.16
CA THR A 53 -18.70 9.72 -4.65
C THR A 53 -17.46 10.62 -4.59
N TYR A 54 -16.76 10.62 -3.47
CA TYR A 54 -15.56 11.43 -3.31
C TYR A 54 -14.34 10.86 -4.02
N ALA A 55 -14.26 9.54 -4.22
CA ALA A 55 -13.26 8.93 -5.09
C ALA A 55 -13.43 9.39 -6.55
N ARG A 56 -14.66 9.53 -7.05
CA ARG A 56 -14.93 10.17 -8.36
C ARG A 56 -14.57 11.65 -8.35
N TYR A 57 -14.87 12.37 -7.27
CA TYR A 57 -14.48 13.76 -7.15
C TYR A 57 -12.96 13.97 -7.19
N SER A 58 -12.18 13.02 -6.66
CA SER A 58 -10.71 13.06 -6.70
C SER A 58 -10.13 12.99 -8.14
N GLU A 59 -10.92 12.58 -9.15
CA GLU A 59 -10.51 12.60 -10.55
C GLU A 59 -10.13 14.00 -11.02
N GLN A 60 -10.74 15.03 -10.47
CA GLN A 60 -10.41 16.42 -10.78
C GLN A 60 -8.95 16.79 -10.42
N ILE A 61 -8.30 16.04 -9.53
CA ILE A 61 -6.91 16.28 -9.14
C ILE A 61 -5.99 16.06 -10.34
N TYR A 62 -6.12 14.91 -11.02
CA TYR A 62 -5.30 14.63 -12.19
C TYR A 62 -5.79 15.33 -13.46
N GLU A 63 -7.09 15.57 -13.61
CA GLU A 63 -7.65 16.34 -14.74
C GLU A 63 -7.15 17.80 -14.74
N GLN A 64 -7.08 18.42 -13.56
CA GLN A 64 -6.58 19.78 -13.39
C GLN A 64 -5.07 19.84 -13.17
N LYS A 65 -4.36 18.70 -13.20
CA LYS A 65 -2.92 18.58 -12.98
C LYS A 65 -2.45 19.21 -11.68
N LEU A 66 -3.22 19.05 -10.62
CA LEU A 66 -2.89 19.59 -9.29
C LEU A 66 -1.78 18.76 -8.65
N CYS A 67 -0.68 19.41 -8.28
CA CYS A 67 0.48 18.78 -7.63
C CYS A 67 0.66 19.19 -6.15
N ARG A 68 -0.36 19.75 -5.51
CA ARG A 68 -0.32 20.02 -4.07
C ARG A 68 -0.38 18.71 -3.31
N SER A 69 0.66 18.42 -2.55
CA SER A 69 0.86 17.14 -1.88
C SER A 69 -0.26 16.81 -0.87
N ASP A 70 -0.81 17.79 -0.17
CA ASP A 70 -1.93 17.64 0.76
C ASP A 70 -3.20 17.16 0.03
N ILE A 71 -3.52 17.75 -1.12
CA ILE A 71 -4.67 17.39 -1.94
C ILE A 71 -4.48 16.02 -2.59
N VAL A 72 -3.30 15.78 -3.18
CA VAL A 72 -2.98 14.50 -3.82
C VAL A 72 -3.03 13.36 -2.82
N ASN A 73 -2.46 13.54 -1.63
CA ASN A 73 -2.49 12.53 -0.57
C ASN A 73 -3.92 12.24 -0.07
N ALA A 74 -4.71 13.29 0.10
CA ALA A 74 -6.11 13.15 0.50
C ALA A 74 -6.94 12.40 -0.55
N GLY A 75 -6.79 12.77 -1.83
CA GLY A 75 -7.43 12.07 -2.95
C GLY A 75 -7.05 10.60 -3.04
N LEU A 76 -5.75 10.28 -2.91
CA LEU A 76 -5.25 8.91 -2.87
C LEU A 76 -5.82 8.14 -1.67
N GLY A 77 -5.88 8.75 -0.48
CA GLY A 77 -6.44 8.13 0.71
C GLY A 77 -7.89 7.71 0.52
N VAL A 78 -8.73 8.62 0.01
CA VAL A 78 -10.16 8.35 -0.26
C VAL A 78 -10.33 7.31 -1.36
N THR A 79 -9.53 7.39 -2.43
CA THR A 79 -9.63 6.46 -3.56
C THR A 79 -9.20 5.05 -3.19
N LEU A 80 -8.17 4.89 -2.35
CA LEU A 80 -7.76 3.60 -1.81
C LEU A 80 -8.80 3.04 -0.85
N ALA A 81 -9.40 3.89 0.01
CA ALA A 81 -10.49 3.46 0.88
C ALA A 81 -11.72 3.01 0.08
N ASP A 82 -12.07 3.69 -1.02
CA ASP A 82 -13.12 3.23 -1.93
C ASP A 82 -12.77 1.85 -2.52
N LEU A 83 -11.54 1.66 -3.00
CA LEU A 83 -11.08 0.40 -3.56
C LEU A 83 -11.16 -0.75 -2.54
N ASP A 84 -10.79 -0.51 -1.29
CA ASP A 84 -10.88 -1.51 -0.22
C ASP A 84 -12.32 -1.95 0.10
N HIS A 85 -13.33 -1.13 -0.22
CA HIS A 85 -14.75 -1.45 -0.06
C HIS A 85 -15.37 -2.14 -1.28
N GLN A 86 -14.65 -2.18 -2.40
CA GLN A 86 -15.09 -2.88 -3.62
C GLN A 86 -14.63 -4.35 -3.58
N SER A 87 -15.43 -5.21 -4.20
CA SER A 87 -15.07 -6.63 -4.37
C SER A 87 -15.39 -7.05 -5.80
N PRO A 88 -14.45 -7.70 -6.50
CA PRO A 88 -14.69 -8.23 -7.85
C PRO A 88 -15.85 -9.25 -7.86
N ASP A 89 -16.04 -10.00 -6.78
CA ASP A 89 -17.10 -11.00 -6.67
C ASP A 89 -18.50 -10.39 -6.57
N ARG A 90 -18.62 -9.17 -6.06
CA ARG A 90 -19.91 -8.48 -5.94
C ARG A 90 -20.27 -7.69 -7.18
N ASN A 91 -19.31 -6.94 -7.72
CA ASN A 91 -19.51 -6.11 -8.90
C ASN A 91 -18.15 -5.85 -9.55
N PHE A 92 -17.83 -6.67 -10.55
CA PHE A 92 -16.56 -6.60 -11.27
C PHE A 92 -16.32 -5.26 -11.96
N ASP A 93 -17.34 -4.69 -12.61
CA ASP A 93 -17.21 -3.43 -13.35
C ASP A 93 -16.94 -2.25 -12.41
N ALA A 94 -17.64 -2.18 -11.27
CA ALA A 94 -17.40 -1.15 -10.26
C ALA A 94 -16.01 -1.27 -9.65
N TRP A 95 -15.59 -2.49 -9.31
CA TRP A 95 -14.24 -2.77 -8.80
C TRP A 95 -13.16 -2.39 -9.82
N LEU A 96 -13.29 -2.82 -11.07
CA LEU A 96 -12.33 -2.49 -12.14
C LEU A 96 -12.22 -0.98 -12.36
N THR A 97 -13.37 -0.28 -12.32
CA THR A 97 -13.41 1.18 -12.42
C THR A 97 -12.66 1.84 -11.27
N SER A 98 -12.83 1.33 -10.02
CA SER A 98 -12.11 1.84 -8.85
C SER A 98 -10.61 1.58 -8.92
N VAL A 99 -10.17 0.40 -9.39
CA VAL A 99 -8.75 0.10 -9.65
C VAL A 99 -8.15 1.08 -10.66
N GLN A 100 -8.81 1.27 -11.81
CA GLN A 100 -8.32 2.17 -12.86
C GLN A 100 -8.24 3.63 -12.40
N ARG A 101 -9.22 4.09 -11.60
CA ARG A 101 -9.22 5.43 -10.99
C ARG A 101 -8.05 5.60 -10.04
N ALA A 102 -7.86 4.63 -9.15
CA ALA A 102 -6.77 4.64 -8.17
C ALA A 102 -5.40 4.64 -8.89
N GLU A 103 -5.23 3.85 -9.92
CA GLU A 103 -4.00 3.79 -10.72
C GLU A 103 -3.70 5.12 -11.41
N LYS A 104 -4.69 5.74 -12.07
CA LYS A 104 -4.50 7.04 -12.71
C LYS A 104 -4.06 8.12 -11.72
N LEU A 105 -4.69 8.16 -10.54
CA LEU A 105 -4.34 9.13 -9.51
C LEU A 105 -2.96 8.86 -8.91
N ALA A 106 -2.60 7.59 -8.67
CA ALA A 106 -1.26 7.23 -8.18
C ALA A 106 -0.16 7.55 -9.20
N MET A 107 -0.41 7.31 -10.49
CA MET A 107 0.51 7.69 -11.57
C MET A 107 0.67 9.22 -11.66
N HIS A 108 -0.42 9.99 -11.49
CA HIS A 108 -0.35 11.45 -11.40
C HIS A 108 0.46 11.91 -10.17
N ALA A 109 0.24 11.28 -9.01
CA ALA A 109 1.02 11.57 -7.80
C ALA A 109 2.53 11.36 -8.02
N LEU A 110 2.91 10.28 -8.70
CA LEU A 110 4.30 10.01 -9.07
C LEU A 110 4.87 11.00 -10.09
N GLN A 111 4.05 11.54 -11.00
CA GLN A 111 4.48 12.62 -11.89
C GLN A 111 4.75 13.93 -11.12
N CYS A 112 3.96 14.20 -10.06
CA CYS A 112 4.15 15.35 -9.20
C CYS A 112 5.33 15.21 -8.23
N GLY A 113 5.58 13.98 -7.73
CA GLY A 113 6.60 13.70 -6.72
C GLY A 113 7.22 12.31 -6.86
N PRO A 114 8.10 12.08 -7.85
CA PRO A 114 8.68 10.75 -8.10
C PRO A 114 9.60 10.25 -6.98
N ASN A 115 10.02 11.14 -6.09
CA ASN A 115 10.87 10.85 -4.93
C ASN A 115 10.08 10.60 -3.63
N VAL A 116 8.75 10.54 -3.68
CA VAL A 116 7.90 10.26 -2.53
C VAL A 116 7.65 8.76 -2.44
N SER A 117 8.28 8.08 -1.47
CA SER A 117 8.19 6.62 -1.24
C SER A 117 6.75 6.13 -1.10
N ASP A 118 5.89 6.89 -0.42
CA ASP A 118 4.49 6.54 -0.19
C ASP A 118 3.69 6.37 -1.49
N TYR A 119 3.99 7.16 -2.53
CA TYR A 119 3.30 7.02 -3.83
C TYR A 119 3.64 5.70 -4.53
N TRP A 120 4.89 5.24 -4.44
CA TRP A 120 5.31 3.94 -4.95
C TRP A 120 4.65 2.79 -4.19
N THR A 121 4.58 2.89 -2.86
CA THR A 121 3.89 1.91 -2.01
C THR A 121 2.41 1.82 -2.34
N ARG A 122 1.73 2.96 -2.49
CA ARG A 122 0.30 3.00 -2.85
C ARG A 122 0.05 2.45 -4.26
N LEU A 123 0.92 2.76 -5.22
CA LEU A 123 0.81 2.16 -6.56
C LEU A 123 0.98 0.63 -6.49
N ALA A 124 1.93 0.12 -5.69
CA ALA A 124 2.09 -1.32 -5.49
C ALA A 124 0.83 -1.95 -4.86
N MET A 125 0.17 -1.29 -3.90
CA MET A 125 -1.11 -1.75 -3.33
C MET A 125 -2.21 -1.84 -4.40
N ILE A 126 -2.32 -0.84 -5.27
CA ILE A 126 -3.31 -0.79 -6.35
C ILE A 126 -3.04 -1.88 -7.38
N LYS A 127 -1.77 -2.06 -7.77
CA LYS A 127 -1.37 -3.11 -8.71
C LYS A 127 -1.65 -4.51 -8.15
N LEU A 128 -1.38 -4.74 -6.86
CA LEU A 128 -1.74 -5.99 -6.21
C LEU A 128 -3.26 -6.22 -6.21
N ALA A 129 -4.05 -5.19 -5.94
CA ALA A 129 -5.51 -5.29 -5.98
C ALA A 129 -6.02 -5.60 -7.39
N GLY A 130 -5.42 -5.02 -8.43
CA GLY A 130 -5.81 -5.21 -9.83
C GLY A 130 -5.35 -6.53 -10.46
N GLY A 131 -4.35 -7.17 -9.86
CA GLY A 131 -3.77 -8.44 -10.32
C GLY A 131 -2.28 -8.49 -10.04
N GLU A 132 -1.84 -9.54 -9.36
CA GLU A 132 -0.46 -9.69 -8.93
C GLU A 132 0.48 -9.93 -10.11
N ASN A 133 1.44 -9.02 -10.32
CA ASN A 133 2.57 -9.18 -11.24
C ASN A 133 3.87 -9.07 -10.43
N SER A 134 4.54 -10.20 -10.25
CA SER A 134 5.71 -10.33 -9.38
C SER A 134 6.85 -9.37 -9.74
N THR A 135 7.12 -9.19 -11.04
CA THR A 135 8.19 -8.31 -11.52
C THR A 135 7.85 -6.83 -11.31
N GLU A 136 6.62 -6.42 -11.62
CA GLU A 136 6.17 -5.04 -11.43
C GLU A 136 6.15 -4.67 -9.95
N LEU A 137 5.59 -5.54 -9.09
CA LEU A 137 5.55 -5.33 -7.65
C LEU A 137 6.95 -5.24 -7.03
N ALA A 138 7.87 -6.10 -7.46
CA ALA A 138 9.26 -6.05 -7.01
C ALA A 138 9.92 -4.70 -7.35
N TYR A 139 9.71 -4.18 -8.56
CA TYR A 139 10.21 -2.88 -8.98
C TYR A 139 9.62 -1.73 -8.15
N LEU A 140 8.29 -1.72 -7.95
CA LEU A 140 7.61 -0.66 -7.20
C LEU A 140 8.05 -0.63 -5.72
N LEU A 141 8.19 -1.82 -5.11
CA LEU A 141 8.65 -1.95 -3.74
C LEU A 141 10.12 -1.59 -3.58
N ASP A 142 10.97 -1.94 -4.55
CA ASP A 142 12.37 -1.52 -4.57
C ASP A 142 12.49 0.01 -4.55
N LYS A 143 11.71 0.71 -5.39
CA LYS A 143 11.65 2.18 -5.37
C LYS A 143 11.20 2.72 -4.03
N ALA A 144 10.13 2.14 -3.46
CA ALA A 144 9.62 2.58 -2.16
C ALA A 144 10.64 2.40 -1.03
N VAL A 145 11.34 1.25 -0.99
CA VAL A 145 12.38 0.97 0.03
C VAL A 145 13.58 1.88 -0.15
N THR A 146 14.05 2.06 -1.39
CA THR A 146 15.23 2.89 -1.68
C THR A 146 15.00 4.36 -1.29
N LEU A 147 13.79 4.89 -1.51
CA LEU A 147 13.47 6.29 -1.24
C LEU A 147 13.24 6.59 0.25
N ASP A 148 12.74 5.64 1.02
CA ASP A 148 12.46 5.84 2.45
C ASP A 148 12.66 4.51 3.23
N PRO A 149 13.92 4.12 3.49
CA PRO A 149 14.22 2.82 4.08
C PRO A 149 13.94 2.73 5.58
N THR A 150 13.89 3.86 6.31
CA THR A 150 13.90 3.85 7.79
C THR A 150 12.66 4.45 8.43
N ASN A 151 11.79 5.08 7.67
CA ASN A 151 10.56 5.68 8.18
C ASN A 151 9.57 4.61 8.63
N ILE A 152 9.25 4.61 9.91
CA ILE A 152 8.42 3.57 10.52
C ILE A 152 6.99 3.54 9.96
N ALA A 153 6.42 4.67 9.56
CA ALA A 153 5.10 4.72 8.93
C ALA A 153 5.14 4.08 7.54
N ALA A 154 6.17 4.38 6.74
CA ALA A 154 6.40 3.77 5.43
C ALA A 154 6.66 2.26 5.57
N LEU A 155 7.49 1.84 6.54
CA LEU A 155 7.73 0.43 6.86
C LEU A 155 6.44 -0.30 7.20
N ARG A 156 5.57 0.25 8.05
CA ARG A 156 4.27 -0.35 8.39
C ARG A 156 3.38 -0.53 7.15
N ALA A 157 3.31 0.48 6.29
CA ALA A 157 2.52 0.42 5.06
C ALA A 157 3.05 -0.70 4.14
N ARG A 158 4.38 -0.78 3.92
CA ARG A 158 4.99 -1.86 3.14
C ARG A 158 4.81 -3.23 3.78
N PHE A 159 4.86 -3.33 5.13
CA PHE A 159 4.64 -4.59 5.83
C PHE A 159 3.24 -5.15 5.64
N SER A 160 2.22 -4.29 5.61
CA SER A 160 0.85 -4.72 5.29
C SER A 160 0.75 -5.28 3.87
N LEU A 161 1.60 -4.78 2.96
CA LEU A 161 1.66 -5.25 1.58
C LEU A 161 2.46 -6.56 1.47
N TRP A 162 3.64 -6.65 2.09
CA TRP A 162 4.45 -7.88 2.15
C TRP A 162 3.64 -9.09 2.60
N GLY A 163 2.79 -8.91 3.61
CA GLY A 163 1.93 -9.97 4.13
C GLY A 163 0.86 -10.47 3.16
N LYS A 164 0.56 -9.75 2.09
CA LYS A 164 -0.46 -10.11 1.08
C LYS A 164 0.13 -10.69 -0.20
N LEU A 165 1.45 -10.62 -0.38
CA LEU A 165 2.11 -11.10 -1.59
C LEU A 165 2.18 -12.64 -1.65
N SER A 166 2.12 -13.17 -2.86
CA SER A 166 2.40 -14.57 -3.14
C SER A 166 3.86 -14.92 -2.89
N GLY A 167 4.16 -16.21 -2.78
CA GLY A 167 5.54 -16.68 -2.66
C GLY A 167 6.42 -16.24 -3.84
N GLU A 168 5.89 -16.21 -5.05
CA GLU A 168 6.61 -15.77 -6.25
C GLU A 168 7.00 -14.29 -6.16
N SER A 169 6.07 -13.42 -5.79
CA SER A 169 6.35 -11.99 -5.62
C SER A 169 7.31 -11.71 -4.47
N LEU A 170 7.25 -12.48 -3.37
CA LEU A 170 8.22 -12.37 -2.29
C LEU A 170 9.63 -12.77 -2.73
N VAL A 171 9.77 -13.81 -3.58
CA VAL A 171 11.06 -14.19 -4.17
C VAL A 171 11.58 -13.10 -5.08
N ALA A 172 10.74 -12.55 -5.96
CA ALA A 172 11.13 -11.48 -6.89
C ALA A 172 11.58 -10.20 -6.16
N ALA A 173 10.90 -9.84 -5.06
CA ALA A 173 11.17 -8.64 -4.27
C ALA A 173 12.06 -8.92 -3.03
N LYS A 174 12.69 -10.09 -2.95
CA LYS A 174 13.48 -10.52 -1.77
C LYS A 174 14.46 -9.48 -1.25
N PRO A 175 15.30 -8.79 -2.07
CA PRO A 175 16.25 -7.81 -1.55
C PRO A 175 15.58 -6.68 -0.78
N SER A 176 14.46 -6.16 -1.28
CA SER A 176 13.69 -5.08 -0.65
C SER A 176 13.00 -5.56 0.63
N LEU A 177 12.45 -6.77 0.63
CA LEU A 177 11.89 -7.40 1.84
C LEU A 177 12.95 -7.60 2.92
N GLU A 178 14.13 -8.11 2.56
CA GLU A 178 15.23 -8.31 3.52
C GLU A 178 15.76 -6.99 4.09
N SER A 179 15.76 -5.92 3.30
CA SER A 179 16.11 -4.57 3.76
C SER A 179 15.11 -4.08 4.81
N ASP A 180 13.82 -4.16 4.54
CA ASP A 180 12.76 -3.76 5.48
C ASP A 180 12.79 -4.61 6.76
N LEU A 181 12.95 -5.93 6.63
CA LEU A 181 13.09 -6.84 7.79
C LEU A 181 14.29 -6.49 8.66
N ASN A 182 15.43 -6.22 8.04
CA ASN A 182 16.64 -5.84 8.76
C ASN A 182 16.44 -4.56 9.58
N VAL A 183 15.83 -3.54 8.98
CA VAL A 183 15.55 -2.27 9.67
C VAL A 183 14.57 -2.48 10.82
N LEU A 184 13.45 -3.15 10.57
CA LEU A 184 12.43 -3.40 11.60
C LEU A 184 12.98 -4.23 12.76
N LEU A 185 13.60 -5.37 12.48
CA LEU A 185 14.07 -6.26 13.52
C LEU A 185 15.24 -5.68 14.33
N THR A 186 16.06 -4.82 13.70
CA THR A 186 17.18 -4.19 14.38
C THR A 186 16.74 -3.02 15.25
N TYR A 187 15.85 -2.15 14.76
CA TYR A 187 15.61 -0.85 15.38
C TYR A 187 14.21 -0.66 15.96
N ALA A 188 13.18 -1.38 15.50
CA ALA A 188 11.83 -1.18 16.02
C ALA A 188 11.68 -1.72 17.45
N GLY A 189 10.84 -1.05 18.24
CA GLY A 189 10.55 -1.48 19.60
C GLY A 189 9.78 -2.81 19.66
N PRO A 190 9.93 -3.60 20.75
CA PRO A 190 9.20 -4.88 20.87
C PRO A 190 7.67 -4.75 20.77
N LYS A 191 7.10 -3.66 21.29
CA LYS A 191 5.66 -3.38 21.18
C LYS A 191 5.27 -3.21 19.72
N GLU A 192 6.03 -2.46 18.96
CA GLU A 192 5.79 -2.19 17.55
C GLU A 192 5.87 -3.45 16.70
N LEU A 193 6.84 -4.31 16.96
CA LEU A 193 6.96 -5.60 16.29
C LEU A 193 5.75 -6.49 16.58
N ARG A 194 5.23 -6.49 17.83
CA ARG A 194 4.00 -7.21 18.18
C ARG A 194 2.76 -6.67 17.43
N ASP A 195 2.74 -5.39 17.09
CA ASP A 195 1.62 -4.79 16.35
C ASP A 195 1.71 -5.13 14.86
N ILE A 196 2.91 -5.29 14.30
CA ILE A 196 3.17 -5.51 12.87
C ILE A 196 3.09 -7.00 12.49
N PHE A 197 3.71 -7.88 13.26
CA PHE A 197 3.94 -9.29 12.89
C PHE A 197 2.79 -10.28 13.13
N PRO A 198 1.73 -10.02 13.90
CA PRO A 198 0.63 -10.99 14.08
C PRO A 198 -0.07 -11.38 12.77
N THR A 199 -0.03 -10.50 11.77
CA THR A 199 -0.65 -10.71 10.45
C THR A 199 0.33 -11.26 9.40
N THR A 200 1.49 -11.74 9.82
CA THR A 200 2.51 -12.31 8.93
C THR A 200 1.97 -13.53 8.21
N SER A 201 1.93 -13.50 6.89
CA SER A 201 1.50 -14.63 6.08
C SER A 201 2.48 -15.80 6.20
N VAL A 202 1.98 -17.01 5.97
CA VAL A 202 2.79 -18.23 5.97
C VAL A 202 3.98 -18.13 5.02
N ASN A 203 3.77 -17.53 3.84
CA ASN A 203 4.82 -17.34 2.83
C ASN A 203 5.95 -16.40 3.31
N MET A 204 5.64 -15.50 4.23
CA MET A 204 6.60 -14.51 4.74
C MET A 204 7.38 -15.02 5.97
N GLN A 205 6.84 -16.00 6.72
CA GLN A 205 7.46 -16.53 7.94
C GLN A 205 8.92 -16.95 7.75
N PRO A 206 9.30 -17.70 6.68
CA PRO A 206 10.71 -18.11 6.49
C PRO A 206 11.69 -16.94 6.37
N TYR A 207 11.26 -15.84 5.74
CA TYR A 207 12.08 -14.64 5.61
C TYR A 207 12.28 -13.94 6.96
N VAL A 208 11.22 -13.86 7.77
CA VAL A 208 11.29 -13.27 9.12
C VAL A 208 12.21 -14.11 10.02
N ILE A 209 12.06 -15.44 10.02
CA ILE A 209 12.91 -16.37 10.79
C ILE A 209 14.38 -16.22 10.34
N ALA A 210 14.65 -16.21 9.04
CA ALA A 210 16.00 -16.04 8.51
C ALA A 210 16.60 -14.69 8.91
N ALA A 211 15.82 -13.60 8.88
CA ALA A 211 16.26 -12.27 9.31
C ALA A 211 16.50 -12.22 10.82
N PHE A 212 15.61 -12.81 11.64
CA PHE A 212 15.78 -12.93 13.10
C PHE A 212 17.07 -13.67 13.45
N ASN A 213 17.37 -14.78 12.78
CA ASN A 213 18.57 -15.58 13.03
C ASN A 213 19.88 -14.82 12.72
N ARG A 214 19.83 -13.80 11.88
CA ARG A 214 21.00 -12.94 11.56
C ARG A 214 21.25 -11.81 12.58
N LEU A 215 20.32 -11.58 13.51
CA LEU A 215 20.49 -10.55 14.57
C LEU A 215 21.59 -10.92 15.55
N SER A 216 22.12 -9.89 16.25
CA SER A 216 23.02 -10.11 17.38
C SER A 216 22.30 -10.89 18.51
N GLU A 217 23.09 -11.66 19.30
CA GLU A 217 22.51 -12.46 20.39
C GLU A 217 21.80 -11.60 21.43
N ASP A 218 22.32 -10.40 21.72
CA ASP A 218 21.66 -9.45 22.65
C ASP A 218 20.30 -9.02 22.11
N ARG A 219 20.22 -8.75 20.80
CA ARG A 219 18.94 -8.35 20.19
C ARG A 219 17.94 -9.50 20.14
N LYS A 220 18.39 -10.71 19.82
CA LYS A 220 17.56 -11.93 19.88
C LYS A 220 17.00 -12.13 21.30
N ALA A 221 17.88 -12.09 22.32
CA ALA A 221 17.51 -12.23 23.71
C ALA A 221 16.48 -11.17 24.15
N GLN A 222 16.66 -9.92 23.71
CA GLN A 222 15.70 -8.84 23.96
C GLN A 222 14.33 -9.16 23.34
N LEU A 223 14.28 -9.50 22.06
CA LEU A 223 13.03 -9.77 21.34
C LEU A 223 12.29 -11.00 21.90
N THR A 224 13.03 -12.05 22.27
CA THR A 224 12.49 -13.25 22.90
C THR A 224 11.92 -12.95 24.28
N ARG A 225 12.65 -12.21 25.12
CA ARG A 225 12.19 -11.81 26.47
C ARG A 225 10.87 -11.05 26.44
N TRP A 226 10.68 -10.23 25.42
CA TRP A 226 9.48 -9.41 25.26
C TRP A 226 8.40 -10.07 24.43
N HIS A 227 8.59 -11.34 24.02
CA HIS A 227 7.68 -12.06 23.10
C HIS A 227 7.28 -11.19 21.89
N ALA A 228 8.29 -10.53 21.29
CA ALA A 228 8.07 -9.59 20.20
C ALA A 228 7.65 -10.28 18.89
N LEU A 229 8.06 -11.54 18.72
CA LEU A 229 7.80 -12.38 17.54
C LEU A 229 7.38 -13.78 17.98
N PRO A 230 6.40 -14.42 17.33
CA PRO A 230 5.97 -15.78 17.64
C PRO A 230 6.85 -16.86 16.94
N ILE A 231 8.18 -16.72 17.02
CA ILE A 231 9.15 -17.58 16.31
C ILE A 231 8.96 -19.07 16.65
N ASP A 232 8.80 -19.39 17.94
CA ASP A 232 8.64 -20.78 18.37
C ASP A 232 7.40 -21.42 17.79
N LYS A 233 6.30 -20.66 17.68
CA LYS A 233 5.07 -21.11 17.04
C LYS A 233 5.28 -21.37 15.55
N TRP A 234 5.95 -20.47 14.84
CA TRP A 234 6.21 -20.62 13.41
C TRP A 234 7.14 -21.79 13.09
N ASN A 235 8.16 -22.04 13.92
CA ASN A 235 9.03 -23.21 13.80
C ASN A 235 8.23 -24.50 13.98
N ALA A 236 7.40 -24.59 15.00
CA ALA A 236 6.56 -25.75 15.26
C ALA A 236 5.54 -26.02 14.13
N GLU A 237 4.98 -24.97 13.54
CA GLU A 237 4.08 -25.08 12.38
C GLU A 237 4.82 -25.49 11.10
N GLY A 238 6.09 -25.10 10.94
CA GLY A 238 6.97 -25.52 9.86
C GLY A 238 7.28 -27.02 9.95
N ASP A 239 7.74 -27.50 11.08
CA ASP A 239 8.07 -28.90 11.34
C ASP A 239 6.85 -29.80 11.15
N ALA A 240 5.65 -29.36 11.56
CA ALA A 240 4.41 -30.10 11.38
C ALA A 240 3.98 -30.24 9.91
N ARG A 241 4.35 -29.27 9.05
CA ARG A 241 4.08 -29.31 7.60
C ARG A 241 5.05 -30.27 6.88
N ASP A 242 6.32 -30.20 7.21
CA ASP A 242 7.35 -31.05 6.58
C ASP A 242 7.22 -32.52 7.01
N SER A 243 6.60 -32.77 8.18
CA SER A 243 6.34 -34.13 8.67
C SER A 243 5.09 -34.80 8.08
N LYS A 244 4.25 -34.04 7.34
CA LYS A 244 3.06 -34.59 6.69
C LYS A 244 3.48 -35.18 5.34
N PRO A 245 3.41 -36.53 5.15
CA PRO A 245 3.75 -37.14 3.86
C PRO A 245 2.86 -36.55 2.78
N ASP A 246 3.46 -36.15 1.66
CA ASP A 246 2.76 -35.72 0.46
C ASP A 246 1.75 -36.81 0.05
N HIS A 247 0.51 -36.66 0.49
CA HIS A 247 -0.58 -37.27 -0.19
C HIS A 247 -0.75 -36.55 -1.53
N LEU A 248 0.01 -37.04 -2.53
CA LEU A 248 -0.31 -36.76 -3.93
C LEU A 248 -1.84 -36.90 -4.08
N PRO A 249 -2.55 -35.86 -4.54
CA PRO A 249 -3.93 -35.99 -4.90
C PRO A 249 -3.99 -37.12 -5.94
N SER A 250 -4.67 -38.23 -5.58
CA SER A 250 -4.94 -39.35 -6.47
C SER A 250 -5.42 -38.75 -7.79
N ALA A 251 -4.71 -39.03 -8.88
CA ALA A 251 -5.08 -38.58 -10.21
C ALA A 251 -6.56 -38.93 -10.41
N VAL A 252 -7.43 -37.96 -10.50
CA VAL A 252 -8.83 -38.12 -10.87
C VAL A 252 -8.79 -38.76 -12.27
N PRO A 253 -9.26 -39.99 -12.48
CA PRO A 253 -9.25 -40.57 -13.82
C PRO A 253 -10.15 -39.71 -14.69
N PHE A 254 -9.60 -39.17 -15.77
CA PHE A 254 -10.36 -38.55 -16.85
C PHE A 254 -11.42 -39.58 -17.31
N ALA A 255 -12.67 -39.39 -16.89
CA ALA A 255 -13.81 -40.09 -17.44
C ALA A 255 -13.94 -39.66 -18.90
N THR A 256 -13.47 -40.49 -19.80
CA THR A 256 -13.79 -40.42 -21.22
C THR A 256 -15.28 -40.61 -21.39
N ASP A 257 -16.03 -39.51 -21.46
CA ASP A 257 -17.47 -39.54 -21.79
C ASP A 257 -17.64 -39.96 -23.26
N LYS A 258 -17.95 -41.24 -23.44
CA LYS A 258 -18.29 -41.93 -24.71
C LYS A 258 -19.72 -41.62 -25.11
N ARG A 259 -20.24 -40.43 -24.99
CA ARG A 259 -21.58 -40.05 -25.41
C ARG A 259 -21.63 -38.84 -26.35
N MET A 260 -20.89 -38.90 -27.43
CA MET A 260 -21.15 -37.99 -28.55
C MET A 260 -20.92 -38.68 -29.90
N SER A 261 -21.69 -39.76 -30.14
CA SER A 261 -21.80 -40.32 -31.48
C SER A 261 -23.17 -41.00 -31.63
N ARG A 262 -24.19 -40.20 -31.84
CA ARG A 262 -25.46 -40.56 -32.50
C ARG A 262 -26.40 -39.35 -32.47
N ARG A 263 -26.38 -38.59 -33.54
CA ARG A 263 -27.55 -38.12 -34.31
C ARG A 263 -27.05 -37.25 -35.46
N ILE A 264 -27.16 -37.89 -36.57
CA ILE A 264 -27.28 -37.26 -37.92
C ILE A 264 -28.57 -36.50 -37.95
#